data_57873ee90aa4afc983603fd240596af2
#
_entry.id   57873ee90aa4afc983603fd240596af2
#
_cell.length_a   1.000
_cell.length_b   1.000
_cell.length_c   1.000
_cell.angle_alpha   90.00
_cell.angle_beta   90.00
_cell.angle_gamma   90.00
#
_symmetry.space_group_name_H-M   'P 1'
#
loop_
_entity.id
_entity.type
_entity.pdbx_description
1 polymer ?
#
loop_
_entity_poly.entity_id
_entity_poly.type
_entity_poly.pdbx_seq_one_letter_code
_entity_poly.pdbx_strand_id
1 'polypeptide(L)'
;YSIDDISKMTMLSTRTIRNYIKLGLLNGSKTNGYWQFTSDDISKFMNNDYVTQSLNTKRNSLIYDYILNDCKSINSVCSIYDYPVENNVEAKSLYNKILKKINSNEYNNLKFSYNYSNNMVRIILIGDPNEINELIMC
;
A
#
# COMPACT_ATOMS: atom_id res chain seq x y z
N TYR A 1 -2.77 12.10 5.41
CA TYR A 1 -3.32 10.77 5.08
C TYR A 1 -4.32 10.32 6.14
N SER A 2 -5.38 9.67 5.70
CA SER A 2 -6.41 9.10 6.55
C SER A 2 -6.12 7.64 6.90
N ILE A 3 -6.94 7.06 7.80
CA ILE A 3 -6.89 5.62 8.08
C ILE A 3 -7.18 4.83 6.79
N ASP A 4 -8.12 5.28 5.98
CA ASP A 4 -8.47 4.60 4.73
C ASP A 4 -7.29 4.60 3.75
N ASP A 5 -6.53 5.70 3.68
CA ASP A 5 -5.33 5.77 2.87
C ASP A 5 -4.30 4.72 3.30
N ILE A 6 -4.06 4.61 4.61
CA ILE A 6 -3.13 3.62 5.15
C ILE A 6 -3.63 2.20 4.88
N SER A 7 -4.93 1.96 5.00
CA SER A 7 -5.53 0.67 4.67
C SER A 7 -5.26 0.27 3.22
N LYS A 8 -5.40 1.19 2.29
CA LYS A 8 -5.10 0.96 0.88
C LYS A 8 -3.61 0.68 0.64
N MET A 9 -2.73 1.40 1.34
CA MET A 9 -1.28 1.20 1.23
C MET A 9 -0.82 -0.15 1.70
N THR A 10 -1.42 -0.64 2.76
CA THR A 10 -0.90 -1.80 3.51
C THR A 10 -1.72 -3.06 3.32
N MET A 11 -2.92 -2.92 2.78
CA MET A 11 -3.94 -3.97 2.73
C MET A 11 -4.39 -4.46 4.11
N LEU A 12 -3.99 -3.77 5.16
CA LEU A 12 -4.50 -4.03 6.51
C LEU A 12 -5.91 -3.44 6.64
N SER A 13 -6.75 -4.11 7.42
CA SER A 13 -8.09 -3.59 7.69
C SER A 13 -8.00 -2.32 8.54
N THR A 14 -9.00 -1.46 8.45
CA THR A 14 -9.09 -0.27 9.29
C THR A 14 -9.11 -0.62 10.77
N ARG A 15 -9.68 -1.77 11.11
CA ARG A 15 -9.68 -2.29 12.49
C ARG A 15 -8.26 -2.58 12.97
N THR A 16 -7.44 -3.22 12.15
CA THR A 16 -6.05 -3.52 12.48
C THR A 16 -5.25 -2.22 12.65
N ILE A 17 -5.47 -1.24 11.78
CA ILE A 17 -4.82 0.06 11.87
C ILE A 17 -5.20 0.77 13.17
N ARG A 18 -6.48 0.74 13.55
CA ARG A 18 -6.93 1.31 14.83
C ARG A 18 -6.29 0.61 16.03
N ASN A 19 -6.08 -0.70 15.95
CA ASN A 19 -5.35 -1.42 16.99
C ASN A 19 -3.90 -0.93 17.10
N TYR A 20 -3.23 -0.70 15.98
CA TYR A 20 -1.87 -0.18 15.98
C TYR A 20 -1.80 1.23 16.58
N ILE A 21 -2.82 2.05 16.38
CA ILE A 21 -2.92 3.37 17.02
C ILE A 21 -3.02 3.19 18.54
N LYS A 22 -3.86 2.27 19.00
CA LYS A 22 -4.01 1.99 20.43
C LYS A 22 -2.73 1.48 21.08
N LEU A 23 -1.96 0.67 20.34
CA LEU A 23 -0.70 0.11 20.82
C LEU A 23 0.46 1.11 20.75
N GLY A 24 0.25 2.30 20.21
CA GLY A 24 1.29 3.31 20.05
C GLY A 24 2.26 3.06 18.92
N LEU A 25 1.97 2.10 18.03
CA LEU A 25 2.81 1.79 16.87
C LEU A 25 2.59 2.75 15.71
N LEU A 26 1.41 3.36 15.63
CA LEU A 26 1.08 4.36 14.65
C LEU A 26 0.60 5.61 15.37
N ASN A 27 1.34 6.70 15.23
CA ASN A 27 1.03 7.98 15.84
C ASN A 27 0.53 8.97 14.80
N GLY A 28 -0.45 9.74 15.16
CA GLY A 28 -1.02 10.78 14.30
C GLY A 28 -1.72 11.83 15.13
N SER A 29 -2.45 12.71 14.48
CA SER A 29 -3.26 13.71 15.13
C SER A 29 -4.72 13.50 14.79
N LYS A 30 -5.62 13.89 15.71
CA LYS A 30 -7.06 13.76 15.52
C LYS A 30 -7.66 15.15 15.35
N THR A 31 -8.29 15.40 14.22
CA THR A 31 -8.89 16.69 13.90
C THR A 31 -10.37 16.44 13.52
N ASN A 32 -11.28 17.14 14.19
CA ASN A 32 -12.73 17.01 13.94
C ASN A 32 -13.24 15.56 14.00
N GLY A 33 -12.65 14.75 14.90
CA GLY A 33 -13.03 13.35 15.06
C GLY A 33 -12.37 12.39 14.09
N TYR A 34 -11.54 12.88 13.18
CA TYR A 34 -10.85 12.06 12.18
C TYR A 34 -9.36 12.03 12.41
N TRP A 35 -8.75 10.84 12.25
CA TRP A 35 -7.32 10.68 12.32
C TRP A 35 -6.64 11.20 11.05
N GLN A 36 -5.51 11.90 11.24
CA GLN A 36 -4.67 12.40 10.16
C GLN A 36 -3.22 12.02 10.44
N PHE A 37 -2.52 11.60 9.41
CA PHE A 37 -1.15 11.12 9.49
C PHE A 37 -0.28 11.86 8.48
N THR A 38 0.90 12.27 8.93
CA THR A 38 1.91 12.85 8.04
C THR A 38 2.69 11.72 7.36
N SER A 39 3.46 12.08 6.32
CA SER A 39 4.38 11.13 5.69
C SER A 39 5.40 10.58 6.69
N ASP A 40 5.85 11.40 7.64
CA ASP A 40 6.79 10.96 8.68
C ASP A 40 6.13 9.97 9.65
N ASP A 41 4.90 10.20 10.01
CA ASP A 41 4.14 9.25 10.86
C ASP A 41 4.07 7.87 10.19
N ILE A 42 3.76 7.85 8.90
CA ILE A 42 3.67 6.62 8.12
C ILE A 42 5.04 5.96 7.98
N SER A 43 6.08 6.74 7.73
CA SER A 43 7.45 6.22 7.63
C SER A 43 7.90 5.52 8.90
N LYS A 44 7.65 6.13 10.04
CA LYS A 44 7.98 5.53 11.35
C LYS A 44 7.19 4.24 11.59
N PHE A 45 5.92 4.25 11.23
CA PHE A 45 5.07 3.07 11.33
C PHE A 45 5.59 1.93 10.46
N MET A 46 5.91 2.21 9.22
CA MET A 46 6.39 1.21 8.26
C MET A 46 7.78 0.66 8.62
N ASN A 47 8.59 1.41 9.36
CA ASN A 47 9.92 0.99 9.79
C ASN A 47 9.93 0.24 11.13
N ASN A 48 8.81 0.12 11.80
CA ASN A 48 8.72 -0.68 13.01
C ASN A 48 8.85 -2.16 12.66
N ASP A 49 9.72 -2.89 13.37
CA ASP A 49 10.02 -4.29 13.05
C ASP A 49 8.79 -5.19 13.09
N TYR A 50 7.93 -5.01 14.08
CA TYR A 50 6.71 -5.79 14.21
C TYR A 50 5.77 -5.55 13.02
N VAL A 51 5.60 -4.28 12.65
CA VAL A 51 4.76 -3.89 11.52
C VAL A 51 5.35 -4.41 10.21
N THR A 52 6.66 -4.31 10.02
CA THR A 52 7.35 -4.79 8.83
C THR A 52 7.14 -6.29 8.63
N GLN A 53 7.25 -7.08 9.69
CA GLN A 53 6.99 -8.52 9.62
C GLN A 53 5.54 -8.82 9.24
N SER A 54 4.59 -8.11 9.83
CA SER A 54 3.16 -8.27 9.53
C SER A 54 2.86 -7.92 8.06
N LEU A 55 3.47 -6.85 7.55
CA LEU A 55 3.29 -6.42 6.17
C LEU A 55 3.90 -7.40 5.17
N ASN A 56 5.08 -7.93 5.48
CA ASN A 56 5.73 -8.93 4.62
C ASN A 56 4.89 -10.21 4.52
N THR A 57 4.36 -10.68 5.64
CA THR A 57 3.46 -11.83 5.65
C THR A 57 2.23 -11.56 4.79
N LYS A 58 1.64 -10.37 4.90
CA LYS A 58 0.47 -9.98 4.12
C LYS A 58 0.77 -9.95 2.63
N ARG A 59 1.91 -9.37 2.23
CA ARG A 59 2.33 -9.31 0.82
C ARG A 59 2.56 -10.69 0.24
N ASN A 60 3.26 -11.55 0.96
CA ASN A 60 3.52 -12.92 0.52
C ASN A 60 2.23 -13.70 0.38
N SER A 61 1.31 -13.55 1.32
CA SER A 61 -0.01 -14.16 1.27
C SER A 61 -0.79 -13.71 0.04
N LEU A 62 -0.70 -12.43 -0.30
CA LEU A 62 -1.38 -11.87 -1.47
C LEU A 62 -0.93 -12.54 -2.76
N ILE A 63 0.38 -12.71 -2.95
CA ILE A 63 0.94 -13.35 -4.14
C ILE A 63 0.56 -14.84 -4.16
N TYR A 64 0.67 -15.52 -3.04
CA TYR A 64 0.28 -16.93 -2.92
C TYR A 64 -1.18 -17.15 -3.25
N ASP A 65 -2.05 -16.32 -2.68
CA ASP A 65 -3.50 -16.43 -2.93
C ASP A 65 -3.81 -16.21 -4.41
N TYR A 66 -3.10 -15.31 -5.07
CA TYR A 66 -3.26 -15.09 -6.50
C TYR A 66 -2.87 -16.34 -7.31
N ILE A 67 -1.74 -16.96 -6.98
CA ILE A 67 -1.23 -18.14 -7.69
C ILE A 67 -2.17 -19.33 -7.48
N LEU A 68 -2.67 -19.51 -6.26
CA LEU A 68 -3.52 -20.65 -5.90
C LEU A 68 -4.97 -20.52 -6.33
N ASN A 69 -5.40 -19.34 -6.73
CA ASN A 69 -6.77 -19.11 -7.15
C ASN A 69 -6.98 -19.57 -8.59
N ASP A 70 -7.49 -20.79 -8.75
CA ASP A 70 -7.74 -21.42 -10.05
C ASP A 70 -9.02 -20.93 -10.73
N CYS A 71 -9.89 -20.24 -10.01
CA CYS A 71 -11.21 -19.84 -10.49
C CYS A 71 -11.31 -18.33 -10.74
N LYS A 72 -10.41 -17.80 -11.59
CA LYS A 72 -10.47 -16.40 -11.99
C LYS A 72 -11.53 -16.21 -13.06
N SER A 73 -12.55 -15.43 -12.78
CA SER A 73 -13.67 -15.19 -13.70
C SER A 73 -13.39 -14.12 -14.75
N ILE A 74 -12.33 -13.33 -14.58
CA ILE A 74 -11.95 -12.24 -15.49
C ILE A 74 -10.44 -12.31 -15.77
N ASN A 75 -10.02 -11.66 -16.84
CA ASN A 75 -8.59 -11.47 -17.09
C ASN A 75 -7.98 -10.70 -15.94
N SER A 76 -6.89 -11.23 -15.39
CA SER A 76 -6.19 -10.59 -14.30
C SER A 76 -4.69 -10.78 -14.45
N VAL A 77 -3.95 -9.92 -13.80
CA VAL A 77 -2.50 -9.98 -13.75
C VAL A 77 -2.03 -9.69 -12.33
N CYS A 78 -0.94 -10.31 -11.94
CA CYS A 78 -0.20 -9.95 -10.73
C CYS A 78 1.15 -9.42 -11.19
N SER A 79 1.42 -8.14 -10.95
CA SER A 79 2.63 -7.48 -11.38
C SER A 79 3.42 -6.97 -10.20
N ILE A 80 4.73 -7.14 -10.25
CA ILE A 80 5.65 -6.64 -9.24
C ILE A 80 6.61 -5.68 -9.95
N TYR A 81 6.62 -4.42 -9.49
CA TYR A 81 7.49 -3.38 -10.04
C TYR A 81 8.47 -2.95 -8.96
N ASP A 82 9.76 -2.97 -9.30
CA ASP A 82 10.82 -2.48 -8.44
C ASP A 82 11.43 -1.22 -9.06
N TYR A 83 11.35 -0.10 -8.32
CA TYR A 83 11.88 1.19 -8.76
C TYR A 83 13.02 1.59 -7.84
N PRO A 84 14.26 1.72 -8.37
CA PRO A 84 15.35 2.31 -7.60
C PRO A 84 15.07 3.79 -7.38
N VAL A 85 15.29 4.26 -6.16
CA VAL A 85 15.14 5.66 -5.78
C VAL A 85 16.36 6.11 -5.00
N GLU A 86 16.68 7.39 -5.07
CA GLU A 86 17.86 7.92 -4.41
C GLU A 86 17.65 8.17 -2.92
N ASN A 87 16.43 8.49 -2.53
CA ASN A 87 16.12 8.84 -1.15
C ASN A 87 14.63 8.68 -0.84
N ASN A 88 14.28 8.90 0.41
CA ASN A 88 12.92 8.79 0.89
C ASN A 88 11.97 9.84 0.26
N VAL A 89 12.48 11.00 -0.10
CA VAL A 89 11.68 12.06 -0.73
C VAL A 89 11.19 11.59 -2.10
N GLU A 90 12.07 10.98 -2.88
CA GLU A 90 11.72 10.42 -4.20
C GLU A 90 10.73 9.26 -4.06
N ALA A 91 10.91 8.40 -3.08
CA ALA A 91 9.98 7.32 -2.78
C ALA A 91 8.58 7.85 -2.44
N LYS A 92 8.50 8.88 -1.60
CA LYS A 92 7.22 9.52 -1.24
C LYS A 92 6.54 10.16 -2.44
N SER A 93 7.31 10.79 -3.33
CA SER A 93 6.80 11.40 -4.55
C SER A 93 6.14 10.35 -5.45
N LEU A 94 6.80 9.23 -5.65
CA LEU A 94 6.27 8.12 -6.44
C LEU A 94 4.99 7.56 -5.81
N TYR A 95 5.01 7.35 -4.51
CA TYR A 95 3.85 6.86 -3.78
C TYR A 95 2.66 7.81 -3.91
N ASN A 96 2.87 9.10 -3.69
CA ASN A 96 1.80 10.11 -3.78
C ASN A 96 1.19 10.15 -5.18
N LYS A 97 2.01 10.02 -6.21
CA LYS A 97 1.56 10.00 -7.60
C LYS A 97 0.64 8.81 -7.86
N ILE A 98 1.03 7.63 -7.40
CA ILE A 98 0.24 6.41 -7.59
C ILE A 98 -1.06 6.47 -6.78
N LEU A 99 -0.98 6.88 -5.52
CA LEU A 99 -2.15 7.00 -4.65
C LEU A 99 -3.18 7.99 -5.20
N LYS A 100 -2.70 9.12 -5.73
CA LYS A 100 -3.57 10.12 -6.34
C LYS A 100 -4.34 9.54 -7.53
N LYS A 101 -3.68 8.73 -8.35
CA LYS A 101 -4.33 8.06 -9.47
C LYS A 101 -5.36 7.04 -9.03
N ILE A 102 -5.02 6.23 -8.02
CA ILE A 102 -5.94 5.24 -7.48
C ILE A 102 -7.19 5.92 -6.92
N ASN A 103 -7.01 7.02 -6.20
CA ASN A 103 -8.12 7.75 -5.57
C ASN A 103 -8.98 8.53 -6.57
N SER A 104 -8.42 8.93 -7.71
CA SER A 104 -9.16 9.71 -8.73
C SER A 104 -9.88 8.86 -9.75
N ASN A 105 -9.61 7.55 -9.80
CA ASN A 105 -10.23 6.61 -10.74
C ASN A 105 -10.96 5.51 -9.97
N GLU A 106 -12.05 5.03 -10.54
CA GLU A 106 -12.77 3.89 -9.98
C GLU A 106 -12.20 2.61 -10.58
N TYR A 107 -11.26 2.00 -9.86
CA TYR A 107 -10.71 0.71 -10.26
C TYR A 107 -11.49 -0.41 -9.57
N ASN A 108 -11.97 -1.36 -10.37
CA ASN A 108 -12.70 -2.52 -9.88
C ASN A 108 -11.72 -3.64 -9.55
N ASN A 109 -11.79 -4.15 -8.31
CA ASN A 109 -10.99 -5.30 -7.87
C ASN A 109 -9.47 -5.08 -7.91
N LEU A 110 -9.01 -3.85 -7.91
CA LEU A 110 -7.58 -3.55 -7.85
C LEU A 110 -7.07 -3.79 -6.42
N LYS A 111 -6.02 -4.60 -6.30
CA LYS A 111 -5.27 -4.78 -5.06
C LYS A 111 -3.89 -4.15 -5.23
N PHE A 112 -3.45 -3.43 -4.23
CA PHE A 112 -2.24 -2.63 -4.29
C PHE A 112 -1.44 -2.79 -3.01
N SER A 113 -0.13 -2.98 -3.16
CA SER A 113 0.81 -3.01 -2.05
C SER A 113 2.04 -2.17 -2.40
N TYR A 114 2.53 -1.40 -1.44
CA TYR A 114 3.69 -0.55 -1.59
C TYR A 114 4.68 -0.82 -0.46
N ASN A 115 5.96 -0.90 -0.80
CA ASN A 115 7.02 -1.05 0.17
C ASN A 115 8.25 -0.25 -0.25
N TYR A 116 8.84 0.47 0.68
CA TYR A 116 10.11 1.16 0.49
C TYR A 116 11.15 0.60 1.45
N SER A 117 12.27 0.16 0.91
CA SER A 117 13.38 -0.39 1.69
C SER A 117 14.66 -0.34 0.87
N ASN A 118 15.76 0.05 1.49
CA ASN A 118 17.11 0.05 0.87
C ASN A 118 17.15 0.78 -0.48
N ASN A 119 16.57 1.96 -0.54
CA ASN A 119 16.49 2.80 -1.75
C ASN A 119 15.80 2.10 -2.93
N MET A 120 14.88 1.21 -2.61
CA MET A 120 14.08 0.49 -3.59
C MET A 120 12.61 0.57 -3.20
N VAL A 121 11.76 0.97 -4.14
CA VAL A 121 10.31 0.93 -3.98
C VAL A 121 9.80 -0.31 -4.71
N ARG A 122 9.06 -1.15 -3.99
CA ARG A 122 8.38 -2.30 -4.58
C ARG A 122 6.88 -2.07 -4.55
N ILE A 123 6.26 -2.23 -5.72
CA ILE A 123 4.82 -2.08 -5.88
C ILE A 123 4.27 -3.38 -6.43
N ILE A 124 3.26 -3.94 -5.74
CA ILE A 124 2.56 -5.14 -6.18
C ILE A 124 1.15 -4.71 -6.57
N LEU A 125 0.75 -5.04 -7.79
CA LEU A 125 -0.56 -4.71 -8.33
C LEU A 125 -1.23 -5.98 -8.83
N ILE A 126 -2.46 -6.22 -8.40
CA ILE A 126 -3.27 -7.35 -8.85
C ILE A 126 -4.60 -6.80 -9.34
N GLY A 127 -4.98 -7.14 -10.56
CA GLY A 127 -6.24 -6.68 -11.12
C GLY A 127 -6.27 -6.78 -12.63
N ASP A 128 -7.11 -5.96 -13.24
CA ASP A 128 -7.27 -5.88 -14.69
C ASP A 128 -5.99 -5.35 -15.34
N PRO A 129 -5.47 -6.05 -16.38
CA PRO A 129 -4.22 -5.62 -17.05
C PRO A 129 -4.28 -4.20 -17.60
N ASN A 130 -5.43 -3.79 -18.14
CA ASN A 130 -5.58 -2.44 -18.70
C ASN A 130 -5.55 -1.37 -17.62
N GLU A 131 -6.20 -1.61 -16.49
CA GLU A 131 -6.18 -0.69 -15.34
C GLU A 131 -4.77 -0.56 -14.78
N ILE A 132 -4.04 -1.66 -14.67
CA ILE A 132 -2.67 -1.66 -14.15
C ILE A 132 -1.73 -0.94 -15.12
N ASN A 133 -1.86 -1.17 -16.42
CA ASN A 133 -1.06 -0.45 -17.43
C ASN A 133 -1.32 1.05 -17.38
N GLU A 134 -2.56 1.47 -17.27
CA GLU A 134 -2.94 2.87 -17.14
C GLU A 134 -2.33 3.51 -15.90
N LEU A 135 -2.33 2.78 -14.78
CA LEU A 135 -1.79 3.26 -13.52
C LEU A 135 -0.27 3.45 -13.56
N ILE A 136 0.44 2.55 -14.24
CA ILE A 136 1.90 2.54 -14.27
C ILE A 136 2.47 3.43 -15.37
N MET A 137 1.78 3.59 -16.47
CA MET A 137 2.24 4.31 -17.68
C MET A 137 2.19 5.83 -17.56
N CYS A 138 2.53 6.39 -16.42
CA CYS A 138 2.50 7.85 -16.26
C CYS A 138 3.84 8.47 -16.12
#